data_587aa7e669061e7af33be28350682521
#
_entry.id   587aa7e669061e7af33be28350682521
#
_cell.length_a   1.000
_cell.length_b   1.000
_cell.length_c   1.000
_cell.angle_alpha   90.00
_cell.angle_beta   90.00
_cell.angle_gamma   90.00
#
_symmetry.space_group_name_H-M   'P 1'
#
loop_
_entity.id
_entity.type
_entity.pdbx_description
1 polymer ?
#
loop_
_entity_poly.entity_id
_entity_poly.type
_entity_poly.pdbx_seq_one_letter_code
_entity_poly.pdbx_strand_id
1 'polypeptide(L)'
;TSRGLGDVYKRQMLALSFVFFTVSSTGIQKKGKYINAEFGHIGGLKVGDDVVIAGIKVGEVSSNKLDKQSFLAIVELNLEESISIPDDSIAKISSASLLGGQYVEIIPGASDIMLKDDETIYNTRDPVSITDLLGQAVFSATN
;
A
#
# COMPACT_ATOMS: atom_id res chain seq x y z
N THR A 1 45.22 28.38 -18.09
CA THR A 1 46.02 27.17 -18.10
C THR A 1 45.19 25.93 -18.07
N SER A 2 45.50 24.98 -18.92
CA SER A 2 44.75 23.74 -19.08
C SER A 2 44.65 22.86 -17.81
N ARG A 3 45.48 23.05 -16.83
CA ARG A 3 45.45 22.31 -15.55
C ARG A 3 44.29 22.72 -14.65
N GLY A 4 43.91 23.98 -14.59
CA GLY A 4 42.76 24.45 -13.77
C GLY A 4 41.43 23.96 -14.27
N LEU A 5 41.24 23.85 -15.60
CA LEU A 5 40.03 23.33 -16.22
C LEU A 5 39.86 21.83 -15.98
N GLY A 6 40.93 21.05 -16.06
CA GLY A 6 40.91 19.62 -15.79
C GLY A 6 40.50 19.28 -14.35
N ASP A 7 40.99 20.05 -13.38
CA ASP A 7 40.66 19.86 -11.98
C ASP A 7 39.21 20.22 -11.66
N VAL A 8 38.67 21.28 -12.28
CA VAL A 8 37.27 21.65 -12.14
C VAL A 8 36.36 20.57 -12.70
N TYR A 9 36.67 20.04 -13.86
CA TYR A 9 35.89 18.93 -14.46
C TYR A 9 35.97 17.65 -13.61
N LYS A 10 37.14 17.30 -13.09
CA LYS A 10 37.27 16.14 -12.19
C LYS A 10 36.42 16.26 -10.93
N ARG A 11 36.41 17.40 -10.28
CA ARG A 11 35.58 17.67 -9.11
C ARG A 11 34.10 17.58 -9.45
N GLN A 12 33.67 18.11 -10.58
CA GLN A 12 32.30 18.09 -11.02
C GLN A 12 31.83 16.67 -11.39
N MET A 13 32.66 15.89 -12.03
CA MET A 13 32.41 14.49 -12.33
C MET A 13 32.28 13.64 -11.06
N LEU A 14 33.14 13.86 -10.07
CA LEU A 14 33.05 13.19 -8.77
C LEU A 14 31.74 13.56 -8.03
N ALA A 15 31.37 14.82 -8.03
CA ALA A 15 30.14 15.29 -7.42
C ALA A 15 28.90 14.70 -8.11
N LEU A 16 28.86 14.66 -9.43
CA LEU A 16 27.79 14.06 -10.21
C LEU A 16 27.71 12.54 -9.99
N SER A 17 28.84 11.85 -9.96
CA SER A 17 28.92 10.43 -9.63
C SER A 17 28.40 10.15 -8.23
N PHE A 18 28.76 10.99 -7.26
CA PHE A 18 28.30 10.85 -5.88
C PHE A 18 26.80 11.06 -5.76
N VAL A 19 26.25 12.10 -6.40
CA VAL A 19 24.82 12.37 -6.44
C VAL A 19 24.08 11.24 -7.13
N PHE A 20 24.58 10.77 -8.26
CA PHE A 20 23.99 9.65 -8.99
C PHE A 20 24.01 8.38 -8.15
N PHE A 21 25.12 8.08 -7.48
CA PHE A 21 25.24 6.93 -6.59
C PHE A 21 24.30 7.05 -5.40
N THR A 22 24.18 8.23 -4.79
CA THR A 22 23.27 8.48 -3.66
C THR A 22 21.81 8.33 -4.08
N VAL A 23 21.43 8.88 -5.24
CA VAL A 23 20.06 8.75 -5.78
C VAL A 23 19.76 7.29 -6.15
N SER A 24 20.72 6.59 -6.73
CA SER A 24 20.57 5.17 -7.06
C SER A 24 20.53 4.27 -5.82
N SER A 25 21.26 4.65 -4.76
CA SER A 25 21.29 3.92 -3.49
C SER A 25 20.06 4.22 -2.63
N THR A 26 19.43 5.37 -2.84
CA THR A 26 18.17 5.74 -2.20
C THR A 26 16.96 5.20 -2.96
N GLY A 27 17.16 4.42 -3.99
CA GLY A 27 16.17 3.47 -4.43
C GLY A 27 15.88 2.60 -3.21
N ILE A 28 14.93 3.08 -2.41
CA ILE A 28 14.44 2.42 -1.21
C ILE A 28 13.81 1.12 -1.66
N GLN A 29 14.62 0.11 -1.82
CA GLN A 29 14.11 -1.24 -1.64
C GLN A 29 13.79 -1.32 -0.15
N LYS A 30 12.62 -0.85 0.20
CA LYS A 30 12.04 -1.20 1.47
C LYS A 30 11.99 -2.72 1.46
N LYS A 31 12.95 -3.35 2.13
CA LYS A 31 12.90 -4.77 2.43
C LYS A 31 11.63 -4.97 3.25
N GLY A 32 10.57 -5.31 2.57
CA GLY A 32 9.27 -5.53 3.17
C GLY A 32 8.72 -6.85 2.69
N LYS A 33 7.70 -7.29 3.35
CA LYS A 33 6.91 -8.45 2.97
C LYS A 33 5.78 -7.98 2.09
N TYR A 34 5.59 -8.60 0.95
CA TYR A 34 4.50 -8.29 0.04
C TYR A 34 3.37 -9.28 0.24
N ILE A 35 2.17 -8.78 0.47
CA ILE A 35 0.96 -9.57 0.59
C ILE A 35 -0.08 -8.99 -0.34
N ASN A 36 -0.81 -9.83 -1.04
CA ASN A 36 -1.89 -9.41 -1.91
C ASN A 36 -3.23 -9.50 -1.18
N ALA A 37 -4.17 -8.66 -1.55
CA ALA A 37 -5.55 -8.73 -1.09
C ALA A 37 -6.48 -8.53 -2.29
N GLU A 38 -7.51 -9.36 -2.39
CA GLU A 38 -8.49 -9.29 -3.47
C GLU A 38 -9.76 -8.59 -2.99
N PHE A 39 -10.16 -7.52 -3.67
CA PHE A 39 -11.36 -6.75 -3.37
C PHE A 39 -12.31 -6.74 -4.55
N GLY A 40 -13.61 -6.69 -4.28
CA GLY A 40 -14.61 -6.50 -5.31
C GLY A 40 -14.54 -5.10 -5.92
N HIS A 41 -14.20 -4.11 -5.10
CA HIS A 41 -13.88 -2.78 -5.56
C HIS A 41 -13.05 -2.05 -4.50
N ILE A 42 -12.22 -1.10 -4.90
CA ILE A 42 -11.30 -0.42 -3.99
C ILE A 42 -11.64 1.06 -3.75
N GLY A 43 -12.64 1.59 -4.45
CA GLY A 43 -13.00 3.00 -4.33
C GLY A 43 -11.84 3.92 -4.70
N GLY A 44 -11.51 4.85 -3.81
CA GLY A 44 -10.42 5.80 -4.01
C GLY A 44 -9.06 5.36 -3.43
N LEU A 45 -8.88 4.10 -3.11
CA LEU A 45 -7.60 3.59 -2.60
C LEU A 45 -6.50 3.77 -3.64
N LYS A 46 -5.38 4.35 -3.21
CA LYS A 46 -4.25 4.70 -4.09
C LYS A 46 -2.97 4.03 -3.64
N VAL A 47 -2.04 3.87 -4.56
CA VAL A 47 -0.65 3.51 -4.23
C VAL A 47 -0.08 4.56 -3.28
N GLY A 48 0.55 4.11 -2.20
CA GLY A 48 1.08 4.95 -1.15
C GLY A 48 0.13 5.14 0.04
N ASP A 49 -1.12 4.72 -0.04
CA ASP A 49 -2.04 4.74 1.09
C ASP A 49 -1.58 3.79 2.20
N ASP A 50 -1.91 4.12 3.43
CA ASP A 50 -1.42 3.40 4.60
C ASP A 50 -2.07 2.03 4.75
N VAL A 51 -1.30 1.09 5.27
CA VAL A 51 -1.80 -0.18 5.82
C VAL A 51 -1.63 -0.13 7.32
N VAL A 52 -2.71 -0.37 8.07
CA VAL A 52 -2.70 -0.27 9.53
C VAL A 52 -3.20 -1.56 10.19
N ILE A 53 -2.66 -1.83 11.36
CA ILE A 53 -3.16 -2.86 12.27
C ILE A 53 -3.39 -2.20 13.62
N ALA A 54 -4.59 -2.34 14.16
CA ALA A 54 -4.96 -1.71 15.43
C ALA A 54 -4.70 -0.18 15.47
N GLY A 55 -4.88 0.49 14.32
CA GLY A 55 -4.64 1.91 14.18
C GLY A 55 -3.19 2.31 13.98
N ILE A 56 -2.26 1.38 13.96
CA ILE A 56 -0.83 1.63 13.80
C ILE A 56 -0.41 1.31 12.37
N LYS A 57 0.28 2.26 11.72
CA LYS A 57 0.80 2.05 10.38
C LYS A 57 1.87 0.95 10.38
N VAL A 58 1.66 -0.06 9.55
CA VAL A 58 2.58 -1.20 9.40
C VAL A 58 3.09 -1.36 7.97
N GLY A 59 2.60 -0.57 7.04
CA GLY A 59 3.00 -0.64 5.65
C GLY A 59 2.26 0.33 4.76
N GLU A 60 2.38 0.12 3.46
CA GLU A 60 1.76 0.95 2.42
C GLU A 60 1.26 0.09 1.27
N VAL A 61 0.29 0.61 0.53
CA VAL A 61 -0.16 0.03 -0.73
C VAL A 61 0.94 0.23 -1.78
N SER A 62 1.45 -0.85 -2.36
CA SER A 62 2.52 -0.80 -3.35
C SER A 62 2.01 -0.84 -4.78
N SER A 63 0.92 -1.56 -5.05
CA SER A 63 0.30 -1.56 -6.38
C SER A 63 -1.18 -1.93 -6.33
N ASN A 64 -1.91 -1.48 -7.35
CA ASN A 64 -3.30 -1.85 -7.61
C ASN A 64 -3.40 -2.38 -9.03
N LYS A 65 -4.00 -3.54 -9.20
CA LYS A 65 -4.19 -4.17 -10.51
C LYS A 65 -5.60 -4.72 -10.63
N LEU A 66 -6.12 -4.71 -11.84
CA LEU A 66 -7.37 -5.38 -12.16
C LEU A 66 -7.07 -6.76 -12.73
N ASP A 67 -7.61 -7.79 -12.13
CA ASP A 67 -7.62 -9.13 -12.74
C ASP A 67 -8.65 -9.15 -13.86
N LYS A 68 -8.19 -9.35 -15.08
CA LYS A 68 -9.04 -9.31 -16.28
C LYS A 68 -9.96 -10.51 -16.43
N GLN A 69 -9.73 -11.58 -15.69
CA GLN A 69 -10.57 -12.78 -15.70
C GLN A 69 -11.67 -12.71 -14.66
N SER A 70 -11.31 -12.41 -13.42
CA SER A 70 -12.26 -12.34 -12.31
C SER A 70 -12.91 -10.96 -12.12
N PHE A 71 -12.32 -9.91 -12.71
CA PHE A 71 -12.68 -8.50 -12.51
C PHE A 71 -12.57 -8.03 -11.06
N LEU A 72 -11.74 -8.72 -10.27
CA LEU A 72 -11.41 -8.30 -8.92
C LEU A 72 -10.21 -7.35 -8.94
N ALA A 73 -10.19 -6.44 -7.99
CA ALA A 73 -9.05 -5.57 -7.76
C ALA A 73 -8.05 -6.31 -6.87
N ILE A 74 -6.82 -6.47 -7.35
CA ILE A 74 -5.73 -7.06 -6.59
C ILE A 74 -4.85 -5.93 -6.08
N VAL A 75 -4.80 -5.77 -4.77
CA VAL A 75 -4.02 -4.75 -4.07
C VAL A 75 -2.80 -5.43 -3.46
N GLU A 76 -1.63 -4.97 -3.84
CA GLU A 76 -0.37 -5.43 -3.23
C GLU A 76 -0.02 -4.53 -2.05
N LEU A 77 0.20 -5.12 -0.90
CA LEU A 77 0.54 -4.45 0.35
C LEU A 77 2.01 -4.72 0.68
N ASN A 78 2.77 -3.65 0.88
CA ASN A 78 4.14 -3.75 1.37
C ASN A 78 4.13 -3.52 2.87
N LEU A 79 4.41 -4.56 3.64
CA LEU A 79 4.41 -4.54 5.10
C LEU A 79 5.83 -4.57 5.64
N GLU A 80 6.00 -4.05 6.84
CA GLU A 80 7.27 -4.19 7.56
C GLU A 80 7.63 -5.66 7.74
N GLU A 81 8.90 -6.01 7.57
CA GLU A 81 9.39 -7.39 7.62
C GLU A 81 9.09 -8.09 8.96
N SER A 82 9.05 -7.33 10.04
CA SER A 82 8.74 -7.83 11.38
C SER A 82 7.27 -8.25 11.59
N ILE A 83 6.38 -7.84 10.67
CA ILE A 83 4.95 -8.10 10.79
C ILE A 83 4.61 -9.46 10.21
N SER A 84 4.03 -10.33 11.03
CA SER A 84 3.47 -11.61 10.61
C SER A 84 1.96 -11.57 10.72
N ILE A 85 1.30 -11.96 9.64
CA ILE A 85 -0.16 -11.90 9.53
C ILE A 85 -0.71 -13.32 9.42
N PRO A 86 -1.63 -13.72 10.31
CA PRO A 86 -2.33 -15.00 10.18
C PRO A 86 -3.07 -15.13 8.83
N ASP A 87 -3.15 -16.33 8.31
CA ASP A 87 -3.77 -16.59 7.00
C ASP A 87 -5.29 -16.36 6.98
N ASP A 88 -5.94 -16.38 8.13
CA ASP A 88 -7.36 -16.09 8.30
C ASP A 88 -7.67 -14.62 8.62
N SER A 89 -6.70 -13.73 8.41
CA SER A 89 -6.87 -12.30 8.64
C SER A 89 -7.81 -11.66 7.63
N ILE A 90 -8.40 -10.53 8.02
CA ILE A 90 -9.31 -9.75 7.19
C ILE A 90 -8.60 -8.47 6.74
N ALA A 91 -8.70 -8.13 5.47
CA ALA A 91 -8.29 -6.85 4.92
C ALA A 91 -9.54 -6.01 4.60
N LYS A 92 -9.61 -4.82 5.17
CA LYS A 92 -10.74 -3.91 5.03
C LYS A 92 -10.26 -2.56 4.52
N ILE A 93 -10.95 -1.99 3.54
CA ILE A 93 -10.68 -0.62 3.10
C ILE A 93 -11.59 0.32 3.89
N SER A 94 -11.00 1.30 4.54
CA SER A 94 -11.70 2.29 5.35
C SER A 94 -11.33 3.71 4.94
N SER A 95 -12.20 4.66 5.23
CA SER A 95 -11.95 6.08 4.97
C SER A 95 -11.30 6.74 6.16
N ALA A 96 -10.22 7.48 5.92
CA ALA A 96 -9.53 8.24 6.97
C ALA A 96 -10.32 9.47 7.41
N SER A 97 -11.11 10.07 6.48
CA SER A 97 -11.97 11.22 6.76
C SER A 97 -13.10 11.32 5.74
N LEU A 98 -14.09 12.14 6.01
CA LEU A 98 -15.20 12.42 5.09
C LEU A 98 -14.76 13.00 3.75
N LEU A 99 -13.65 13.72 3.73
CA LEU A 99 -13.19 14.54 2.60
C LEU A 99 -11.97 13.98 1.87
N GLY A 100 -11.46 12.84 2.25
CA GLY A 100 -10.32 12.30 1.54
C GLY A 100 -9.67 11.09 2.18
N GLY A 101 -8.76 10.47 1.48
CA GLY A 101 -7.91 9.41 1.93
C GLY A 101 -8.60 8.12 2.34
N GLN A 102 -8.12 7.03 1.82
CA GLN A 102 -8.50 5.70 2.27
C GLN A 102 -7.26 4.99 2.81
N TYR A 103 -7.47 3.97 3.60
CA TYR A 103 -6.41 3.12 4.12
C TYR A 103 -6.89 1.67 4.19
N VAL A 104 -5.94 0.76 4.21
CA VAL A 104 -6.24 -0.67 4.39
C VAL A 104 -6.03 -1.00 5.86
N GLU A 105 -7.06 -1.50 6.50
CA GLU A 105 -6.99 -2.03 7.86
C GLU A 105 -6.90 -3.55 7.79
N ILE A 106 -5.89 -4.11 8.44
CA ILE A 106 -5.77 -5.55 8.58
C ILE A 106 -6.22 -5.92 9.98
N ILE A 107 -7.18 -6.81 10.05
CA ILE A 107 -7.68 -7.39 11.30
C ILE A 107 -7.08 -8.78 11.40
N PRO A 108 -6.10 -8.99 12.29
CA PRO A 108 -5.46 -10.30 12.42
C PRO A 108 -6.45 -11.37 12.88
N GLY A 109 -6.35 -12.54 12.26
CA GLY A 109 -7.12 -13.70 12.66
C GLY A 109 -6.48 -14.49 13.81
N ALA A 110 -6.97 -15.69 14.05
CA ALA A 110 -6.55 -16.54 15.16
C ALA A 110 -5.71 -17.75 14.71
N SER A 111 -5.47 -17.90 13.40
CA SER A 111 -4.69 -19.02 12.85
C SER A 111 -3.24 -18.98 13.32
N ASP A 112 -2.66 -20.15 13.55
CA ASP A 112 -1.23 -20.29 13.84
C ASP A 112 -0.38 -20.27 12.55
N ILE A 113 -1.02 -20.36 11.38
CA ILE A 113 -0.35 -20.33 10.08
C ILE A 113 -0.26 -18.88 9.61
N MET A 114 0.96 -18.41 9.40
CA MET A 114 1.22 -17.06 8.92
C MET A 114 1.32 -17.02 7.40
N LEU A 115 0.85 -15.92 6.82
CA LEU A 115 1.00 -15.65 5.39
C LEU A 115 2.47 -15.51 5.05
N LYS A 116 2.88 -16.17 3.98
CA LYS A 116 4.20 -16.04 3.37
C LYS A 116 4.19 -14.88 2.39
N ASP A 117 5.39 -14.48 1.95
CA ASP A 117 5.56 -13.49 0.90
C ASP A 117 4.78 -13.89 -0.36
N ASP A 118 4.12 -12.92 -1.00
CA ASP A 118 3.26 -13.07 -2.18
C ASP A 118 1.96 -13.90 -2.00
N GLU A 119 1.64 -14.32 -0.79
CA GLU A 119 0.34 -14.94 -0.53
C GLU A 119 -0.79 -13.90 -0.51
N THR A 120 -2.02 -14.36 -0.67
CA THR A 120 -3.21 -13.51 -0.84
C THR A 120 -4.17 -13.63 0.33
N ILE A 121 -4.68 -12.48 0.80
CA ILE A 121 -5.82 -12.42 1.71
C ILE A 121 -7.09 -12.44 0.86
N TYR A 122 -7.91 -13.45 1.03
CA TYR A 122 -9.19 -13.58 0.31
C TYR A 122 -10.37 -13.04 1.11
N ASN A 123 -10.25 -12.97 2.43
CA ASN A 123 -11.29 -12.42 3.28
C ASN A 123 -11.15 -10.91 3.38
N THR A 124 -11.91 -10.21 2.55
CA THR A 124 -11.79 -8.75 2.41
C THR A 124 -13.15 -8.08 2.60
N ARG A 125 -13.10 -6.79 2.94
CA ARG A 125 -14.27 -5.92 3.02
C ARG A 125 -14.02 -4.71 2.13
N ASP A 126 -14.90 -4.52 1.15
CA ASP A 126 -14.87 -3.38 0.23
C ASP A 126 -15.17 -2.07 0.98
N PRO A 127 -14.71 -0.91 0.45
CA PRO A 127 -15.04 0.37 1.08
C PRO A 127 -16.54 0.64 1.00
N VAL A 128 -17.09 1.19 2.07
CA VAL A 128 -18.50 1.60 2.12
C VAL A 128 -18.59 3.07 1.71
N SER A 129 -19.42 3.35 0.72
CA SER A 129 -19.70 4.72 0.31
C SER A 129 -20.64 5.38 1.31
N ILE A 130 -20.32 6.60 1.75
CA ILE A 130 -21.20 7.40 2.60
C ILE A 130 -22.51 7.69 1.89
N THR A 131 -22.48 7.88 0.58
CA THR A 131 -23.69 8.07 -0.26
C THR A 131 -24.61 6.87 -0.19
N ASP A 132 -24.08 5.66 -0.21
CA ASP A 132 -24.85 4.42 -0.08
C ASP A 132 -25.49 4.29 1.30
N LEU A 133 -24.74 4.65 2.36
CA LEU A 133 -25.27 4.67 3.72
C LEU A 133 -26.40 5.68 3.89
N LEU A 134 -26.28 6.88 3.32
CA LEU A 134 -27.33 7.88 3.32
C LEU A 134 -28.55 7.41 2.54
N GLY A 135 -28.35 6.78 1.39
CA GLY A 135 -29.43 6.19 0.60
C GLY A 135 -30.20 5.12 1.37
N GLN A 136 -29.50 4.24 2.07
CA GLN A 136 -30.14 3.22 2.92
C GLN A 136 -30.90 3.85 4.09
N ALA A 137 -30.36 4.86 4.75
CA ALA A 137 -31.01 5.55 5.86
C ALA A 137 -32.29 6.25 5.40
N VAL A 138 -32.29 6.93 4.26
CA VAL A 138 -33.48 7.58 3.68
C VAL A 138 -34.52 6.53 3.29
N PHE A 139 -34.11 5.44 2.67
CA PHE A 139 -35.03 4.36 2.28
C PHE A 139 -35.68 3.68 3.49
N SER A 140 -34.93 3.45 4.56
CA SER A 140 -35.43 2.90 5.82
C SER A 140 -36.37 3.86 6.53
N ALA A 141 -36.17 5.17 6.41
CA ALA A 141 -37.03 6.18 7.04
C ALA A 141 -38.37 6.38 6.33
N THR A 142 -38.50 5.99 5.04
CA THR A 142 -39.71 6.11 4.24
C THR A 142 -40.61 4.88 4.31
N ASN A 143 -40.13 3.82 4.89
CA ASN A 143 -40.89 2.61 5.16
C ASN A 143 -41.29 2.56 6.65
#